data_59192169061e1b1abf6f0fdf25227753
#
_entry.id   59192169061e1b1abf6f0fdf25227753
#
_cell.length_a   1.000
_cell.length_b   1.000
_cell.length_c   1.000
_cell.angle_alpha   90.00
_cell.angle_beta   90.00
_cell.angle_gamma   90.00
#
_symmetry.space_group_name_H-M   'P 1'
#
loop_
_entity.id
_entity.type
_entity.pdbx_description
1 polymer ?
#
loop_
_entity_poly.entity_id
_entity_poly.type
_entity_poly.pdbx_seq_one_letter_code
_entity_poly.pdbx_strand_id
1 'polypeptide(L)'
;MNWNPTWICPANDLGDPAAVFGTSFVFEKKITHANLTITAMGVYEARLNGRRVGQFVMAPGWTSYHKRLQYQEYDITDLLTNGKNEIEVTVGKGWYRSPLPGWLGCAYQDELRSRPCGLAAQITLTFEDGSSKILSTDESWKVSDGPVRFSEIYDGEIYDSTKAPLLDQPVTMFDGPTDTLILQQ
;
A
#
# COMPACT_ATOMS: atom_id res chain seq x y z
N MET A 1 -7.31 -13.32 13.27
CA MET A 1 -6.09 -12.72 13.90
C MET A 1 -6.26 -11.22 13.82
N ASN A 2 -6.14 -10.46 14.91
CA ASN A 2 -6.22 -8.99 14.80
C ASN A 2 -4.85 -8.51 14.31
N TRP A 3 -4.76 -8.12 13.04
CA TRP A 3 -3.58 -7.47 12.49
C TRP A 3 -3.47 -6.06 13.11
N ASN A 4 -2.30 -5.74 13.64
CA ASN A 4 -1.99 -4.40 14.16
C ASN A 4 -0.97 -3.75 13.23
N PRO A 5 -1.42 -2.98 12.22
CA PRO A 5 -0.55 -2.43 11.20
C PRO A 5 0.28 -1.26 11.70
N THR A 6 1.47 -1.12 11.15
CA THR A 6 2.23 0.12 11.20
C THR A 6 1.93 0.91 9.92
N TRP A 7 1.45 2.13 10.06
CA TRP A 7 1.09 3.00 8.94
C TRP A 7 2.23 3.93 8.57
N ILE A 8 2.47 4.03 7.25
CA ILE A 8 3.43 4.98 6.68
C ILE A 8 2.76 5.86 5.63
N CYS A 9 3.24 7.09 5.50
CA CYS A 9 2.88 8.01 4.42
C CYS A 9 4.14 8.75 3.92
N PRO A 10 4.10 9.44 2.78
CA PRO A 10 5.19 10.31 2.37
C PRO A 10 5.48 11.35 3.44
N ALA A 11 6.76 11.55 3.78
CA ALA A 11 7.15 12.60 4.73
C ALA A 11 6.95 14.00 4.16
N ASN A 12 6.98 14.12 2.83
CA ASN A 12 6.68 15.36 2.09
C ASN A 12 5.52 15.12 1.13
N ASP A 13 4.71 16.15 0.89
CA ASP A 13 3.62 16.05 -0.08
C ASP A 13 4.18 15.85 -1.50
N LEU A 14 3.71 14.81 -2.18
CA LEU A 14 4.07 14.51 -3.57
C LEU A 14 3.16 15.22 -4.58
N GLY A 15 2.15 15.94 -4.13
CA GLY A 15 1.15 16.58 -4.97
C GLY A 15 0.15 15.61 -5.59
N ASP A 16 -0.08 15.75 -6.91
CA ASP A 16 -1.07 14.94 -7.64
C ASP A 16 -0.63 13.52 -8.01
N PRO A 17 0.65 13.22 -8.25
CA PRO A 17 1.09 11.86 -8.56
C PRO A 17 0.71 10.84 -7.50
N ALA A 18 0.40 9.61 -7.94
CA ALA A 18 0.28 8.49 -7.02
C ALA A 18 1.63 8.22 -6.34
N ALA A 19 1.59 7.95 -5.04
CA ALA A 19 2.78 7.61 -4.28
C ALA A 19 3.20 6.16 -4.59
N VAL A 20 4.49 5.96 -4.87
CA VAL A 20 5.09 4.63 -4.98
C VAL A 20 5.95 4.40 -3.76
N PHE A 21 5.51 3.50 -2.88
CA PHE A 21 6.28 3.04 -1.73
C PHE A 21 7.08 1.80 -2.09
N GLY A 22 8.27 1.65 -1.53
CA GLY A 22 9.05 0.46 -1.78
C GLY A 22 10.13 0.19 -0.74
N THR A 23 10.51 -1.08 -0.65
CA THR A 23 11.65 -1.54 0.14
C THR A 23 12.24 -2.81 -0.47
N SER A 24 13.45 -3.15 -0.06
CA SER A 24 14.09 -4.41 -0.43
C SER A 24 14.53 -5.19 0.80
N PHE A 25 14.53 -6.51 0.68
CA PHE A 25 14.93 -7.41 1.74
C PHE A 25 15.64 -8.64 1.20
N VAL A 26 16.48 -9.25 2.04
CA VAL A 26 17.29 -10.42 1.66
C VAL A 26 17.03 -11.57 2.63
N PHE A 27 16.95 -12.79 2.11
CA PHE A 27 16.91 -14.02 2.89
C PHE A 27 17.93 -15.02 2.37
N GLU A 28 18.58 -15.69 3.30
CA GLU A 28 19.50 -16.80 3.02
C GLU A 28 18.83 -18.17 3.23
N LYS A 29 17.75 -18.20 4.05
CA LYS A 29 17.00 -19.41 4.35
C LYS A 29 15.96 -19.67 3.27
N LYS A 30 15.71 -20.94 2.98
CA LYS A 30 14.66 -21.38 2.09
C LYS A 30 13.29 -21.10 2.70
N ILE A 31 12.47 -20.34 1.97
CA ILE A 31 11.11 -20.00 2.34
C ILE A 31 10.18 -21.15 1.92
N THR A 32 9.32 -21.58 2.81
CA THR A 32 8.28 -22.60 2.55
C THR A 32 6.90 -22.00 2.40
N HIS A 33 6.64 -20.86 3.03
CA HIS A 33 5.39 -20.13 2.89
C HIS A 33 5.60 -18.65 3.17
N ALA A 34 4.90 -17.82 2.41
CA ALA A 34 4.92 -16.36 2.61
C ALA A 34 3.54 -15.76 2.36
N ASN A 35 3.09 -14.92 3.27
CA ASN A 35 1.83 -14.20 3.17
C ASN A 35 2.06 -12.69 3.27
N LEU A 36 1.39 -11.93 2.41
CA LEU A 36 1.31 -10.47 2.46
C LEU A 36 -0.06 -10.06 2.96
N THR A 37 -0.11 -9.37 4.10
CA THR A 37 -1.29 -8.66 4.61
C THR A 37 -1.12 -7.19 4.29
N ILE A 38 -2.08 -6.57 3.60
CA ILE A 38 -1.90 -5.20 3.07
C ILE A 38 -3.22 -4.43 2.98
N THR A 39 -3.14 -3.13 3.23
CA THR A 39 -4.21 -2.17 2.97
C THR A 39 -3.62 -0.78 2.70
N ALA A 40 -4.46 0.12 2.20
CA ALA A 40 -4.08 1.52 1.99
C ALA A 40 -5.23 2.48 2.31
N MET A 41 -4.87 3.68 2.70
CA MET A 41 -5.75 4.85 2.68
C MET A 41 -5.67 5.49 1.29
N GLY A 42 -6.48 4.96 0.37
CA GLY A 42 -6.45 5.18 -1.06
C GLY A 42 -6.82 3.90 -1.80
N VAL A 43 -6.39 3.75 -3.03
CA VAL A 43 -6.40 2.49 -3.79
C VAL A 43 -4.97 2.08 -4.09
N TYR A 44 -4.68 0.79 -4.02
CA TYR A 44 -3.31 0.33 -4.23
C TYR A 44 -3.17 -0.78 -5.29
N GLU A 45 -1.99 -0.85 -5.89
CA GLU A 45 -1.48 -2.01 -6.60
C GLU A 45 -0.09 -2.35 -6.03
N ALA A 46 0.09 -3.60 -5.60
CA ALA A 46 1.37 -4.11 -5.10
C ALA A 46 2.07 -4.96 -6.15
N ARG A 47 3.39 -4.83 -6.22
CA ARG A 47 4.29 -5.66 -7.05
C ARG A 47 5.42 -6.21 -6.19
N LEU A 48 5.72 -7.48 -6.36
CA LEU A 48 6.83 -8.15 -5.73
C LEU A 48 7.75 -8.70 -6.84
N ASN A 49 9.01 -8.27 -6.84
CA ASN A 49 9.97 -8.58 -7.90
C ASN A 49 9.44 -8.25 -9.32
N GLY A 50 8.75 -7.10 -9.45
CA GLY A 50 8.12 -6.65 -10.68
C GLY A 50 6.82 -7.36 -11.06
N ARG A 51 6.43 -8.43 -10.36
CA ARG A 51 5.20 -9.20 -10.61
C ARG A 51 4.06 -8.68 -9.74
N ARG A 52 2.89 -8.49 -10.33
CA ARG A 52 1.70 -8.04 -9.59
C ARG A 52 1.28 -9.05 -8.52
N VAL A 53 0.94 -8.54 -7.33
CA VAL A 53 0.41 -9.33 -6.23
C VAL A 53 -1.12 -9.34 -6.30
N GLY A 54 -1.68 -10.53 -6.34
CA GLY A 54 -3.13 -10.73 -6.35
C GLY A 54 -3.82 -10.28 -7.64
N GLN A 55 -5.15 -10.37 -7.64
CA GLN A 55 -5.98 -10.05 -8.81
C GLN A 55 -7.04 -8.95 -8.51
N PHE A 56 -7.14 -8.49 -7.26
CA PHE A 56 -8.07 -7.41 -6.93
C PHE A 56 -7.71 -6.13 -7.67
N VAL A 57 -8.72 -5.51 -8.27
CA VAL A 57 -8.62 -4.21 -8.88
C VAL A 57 -9.19 -3.18 -7.93
N MET A 58 -8.51 -2.04 -7.79
CA MET A 58 -8.90 -0.94 -6.90
C MET A 58 -9.01 -1.35 -5.42
N ALA A 59 -8.14 -2.27 -4.97
CA ALA A 59 -8.03 -2.62 -3.56
C ALA A 59 -7.60 -1.39 -2.72
N PRO A 60 -8.02 -1.28 -1.48
CA PRO A 60 -8.84 -2.17 -0.69
C PRO A 60 -10.35 -2.01 -0.92
N GLY A 61 -10.79 -1.19 -1.86
CA GLY A 61 -12.19 -0.94 -2.16
C GLY A 61 -12.78 0.27 -1.42
N TRP A 62 -14.05 0.57 -1.69
CA TRP A 62 -14.76 1.69 -1.09
C TRP A 62 -15.64 1.23 0.08
N THR A 63 -15.42 1.83 1.24
CA THR A 63 -16.21 1.61 2.45
C THR A 63 -16.47 2.93 3.17
N SER A 64 -17.22 2.91 4.25
CA SER A 64 -17.29 4.04 5.18
C SER A 64 -16.03 4.02 6.05
N TYR A 65 -14.99 4.69 5.64
CA TYR A 65 -13.64 4.59 6.22
C TYR A 65 -13.54 4.89 7.73
N HIS A 66 -14.48 5.66 8.30
CA HIS A 66 -14.57 5.84 9.75
C HIS A 66 -15.08 4.61 10.52
N LYS A 67 -15.70 3.67 9.80
CA LYS A 67 -16.32 2.48 10.42
C LYS A 67 -15.66 1.20 9.97
N ARG A 68 -15.05 1.22 8.78
CA ARG A 68 -14.59 0.01 8.12
C ARG A 68 -13.53 0.32 7.05
N LEU A 69 -12.38 -0.28 7.17
CA LEU A 69 -11.34 -0.29 6.15
C LEU A 69 -10.97 -1.74 5.87
N GLN A 70 -11.10 -2.15 4.62
CA GLN A 70 -10.75 -3.52 4.22
C GLN A 70 -9.24 -3.68 4.10
N TYR A 71 -8.75 -4.87 4.44
CA TYR A 71 -7.40 -5.32 4.10
C TYR A 71 -7.46 -6.65 3.34
N GLN A 72 -6.42 -6.95 2.59
CA GLN A 72 -6.30 -8.17 1.81
C GLN A 72 -5.15 -9.02 2.34
N GLU A 73 -5.27 -10.34 2.16
CA GLU A 73 -4.21 -11.30 2.39
C GLU A 73 -3.92 -12.06 1.09
N TYR A 74 -2.63 -12.17 0.77
CA TYR A 74 -2.16 -12.83 -0.45
C TYR A 74 -1.06 -13.82 -0.12
N ASP A 75 -1.20 -15.06 -0.60
CA ASP A 75 -0.05 -15.96 -0.69
C ASP A 75 0.91 -15.41 -1.76
N ILE A 76 2.13 -15.09 -1.33
CA ILE A 76 3.18 -14.53 -2.19
C ILE A 76 4.38 -15.48 -2.32
N THR A 77 4.25 -16.74 -1.89
CA THR A 77 5.34 -17.71 -1.86
C THR A 77 6.03 -17.84 -3.22
N ASP A 78 5.25 -17.97 -4.29
CA ASP A 78 5.75 -18.14 -5.66
C ASP A 78 6.26 -16.83 -6.31
N LEU A 79 6.09 -15.70 -5.64
CA LEU A 79 6.61 -14.41 -6.10
C LEU A 79 8.00 -14.09 -5.55
N LEU A 80 8.41 -14.79 -4.50
CA LEU A 80 9.70 -14.61 -3.85
C LEU A 80 10.80 -15.39 -4.57
N THR A 81 12.02 -14.86 -4.48
CA THR A 81 13.23 -15.49 -4.98
C THR A 81 14.24 -15.67 -3.85
N ASN A 82 15.16 -16.63 -4.01
CA ASN A 82 16.30 -16.73 -3.10
C ASN A 82 17.19 -15.48 -3.25
N GLY A 83 17.58 -14.89 -2.11
CA GLY A 83 18.40 -13.68 -2.08
C GLY A 83 17.57 -12.40 -1.97
N LYS A 84 17.87 -11.43 -2.82
CA LYS A 84 17.23 -10.10 -2.80
C LYS A 84 15.83 -10.15 -3.38
N ASN A 85 14.89 -9.54 -2.66
CA ASN A 85 13.52 -9.31 -3.09
C ASN A 85 13.18 -7.83 -2.94
N GLU A 86 12.29 -7.34 -3.80
CA GLU A 86 11.85 -5.95 -3.81
C GLU A 86 10.32 -5.91 -3.87
N ILE A 87 9.73 -5.12 -2.98
CA ILE A 87 8.30 -4.83 -3.02
C ILE A 87 8.10 -3.35 -3.35
N GLU A 88 7.19 -3.10 -4.29
CA GLU A 88 6.70 -1.77 -4.65
C GLU A 88 5.18 -1.74 -4.53
N VAL A 89 4.66 -0.66 -3.96
CA VAL A 89 3.21 -0.45 -3.81
C VAL A 89 2.87 0.95 -4.28
N THR A 90 2.13 1.03 -5.38
CA THR A 90 1.56 2.29 -5.86
C THR A 90 0.25 2.55 -5.12
N VAL A 91 0.10 3.75 -4.55
CA VAL A 91 -1.10 4.18 -3.83
C VAL A 91 -1.65 5.45 -4.46
N GLY A 92 -2.80 5.34 -5.11
CA GLY A 92 -3.57 6.46 -5.66
C GLY A 92 -4.63 6.94 -4.68
N LYS A 93 -5.20 8.13 -4.92
CA LYS A 93 -6.19 8.77 -4.05
C LYS A 93 -7.46 7.92 -3.87
N GLY A 94 -7.94 7.26 -4.94
CA GLY A 94 -9.14 6.43 -4.92
C GLY A 94 -10.36 7.16 -4.35
N TRP A 95 -11.33 6.45 -3.83
CA TRP A 95 -12.48 7.05 -3.13
C TRP A 95 -12.13 7.72 -1.80
N TYR A 96 -10.95 7.45 -1.29
CA TYR A 96 -10.50 8.00 -0.01
C TYR A 96 -10.25 9.52 -0.08
N ARG A 97 -9.57 9.99 -1.12
CA ARG A 97 -9.18 11.40 -1.28
C ARG A 97 -9.68 12.08 -2.55
N SER A 98 -10.19 11.33 -3.54
CA SER A 98 -10.72 11.92 -4.77
C SER A 98 -11.96 12.77 -4.53
N PRO A 99 -12.17 13.84 -5.29
CA PRO A 99 -13.43 14.55 -5.30
C PRO A 99 -14.56 13.63 -5.80
N LEU A 100 -15.54 13.39 -4.93
CA LEU A 100 -16.69 12.57 -5.26
C LEU A 100 -17.86 13.48 -5.66
N PRO A 101 -18.40 13.37 -6.91
CA PRO A 101 -19.57 14.14 -7.33
C PRO A 101 -20.74 13.96 -6.35
N GLY A 102 -21.39 15.07 -5.99
CA GLY A 102 -22.48 15.08 -5.00
C GLY A 102 -22.04 15.11 -3.54
N TRP A 103 -20.75 14.97 -3.26
CA TRP A 103 -20.19 15.02 -1.91
C TRP A 103 -19.30 16.24 -1.67
N LEU A 104 -19.19 17.12 -2.66
CA LEU A 104 -18.43 18.39 -2.55
C LEU A 104 -19.01 19.26 -1.44
N GLY A 105 -18.15 19.74 -0.54
CA GLY A 105 -18.55 20.53 0.64
C GLY A 105 -19.14 19.68 1.78
N CYS A 106 -19.07 18.37 1.70
CA CYS A 106 -19.37 17.49 2.82
C CYS A 106 -18.18 17.46 3.78
N ALA A 107 -18.40 17.80 5.05
CA ALA A 107 -17.33 17.85 6.08
C ALA A 107 -16.56 16.53 6.18
N TYR A 108 -17.23 15.40 6.00
CA TYR A 108 -16.61 14.07 5.98
C TYR A 108 -15.57 13.92 4.85
N GLN A 109 -15.93 14.37 3.64
CA GLN A 109 -15.04 14.30 2.49
C GLN A 109 -13.86 15.26 2.64
N ASP A 110 -14.13 16.46 3.17
CA ASP A 110 -13.08 17.45 3.41
C ASP A 110 -12.08 16.96 4.48
N GLU A 111 -12.57 16.26 5.49
CA GLU A 111 -11.71 15.60 6.50
C GLU A 111 -10.83 14.52 5.85
N LEU A 112 -11.38 13.64 5.02
CA LEU A 112 -10.59 12.59 4.35
C LEU A 112 -9.53 13.18 3.43
N ARG A 113 -9.85 14.26 2.70
CA ARG A 113 -8.90 14.93 1.81
C ARG A 113 -7.72 15.56 2.52
N SER A 114 -7.91 15.99 3.78
CA SER A 114 -6.84 16.57 4.60
C SER A 114 -5.83 15.53 5.07
N ARG A 115 -6.19 14.24 5.04
CA ARG A 115 -5.33 13.15 5.49
C ARG A 115 -4.40 12.69 4.36
N PRO A 116 -3.18 12.21 4.68
CA PRO A 116 -2.30 11.63 3.66
C PRO A 116 -2.88 10.33 3.10
N CYS A 117 -2.56 10.00 1.85
CA CYS A 117 -2.63 8.61 1.41
C CYS A 117 -1.59 7.81 2.18
N GLY A 118 -2.00 6.69 2.74
CA GLY A 118 -1.14 5.88 3.59
C GLY A 118 -1.11 4.43 3.16
N LEU A 119 -0.06 3.73 3.55
CA LEU A 119 0.16 2.31 3.31
C LEU A 119 0.40 1.61 4.63
N ALA A 120 -0.19 0.42 4.78
CA ALA A 120 0.19 -0.53 5.81
C ALA A 120 0.33 -1.91 5.18
N ALA A 121 1.49 -2.55 5.37
CA ALA A 121 1.79 -3.86 4.82
C ALA A 121 2.61 -4.68 5.80
N GLN A 122 2.38 -5.99 5.80
CA GLN A 122 3.13 -6.96 6.59
C GLN A 122 3.37 -8.21 5.76
N ILE A 123 4.62 -8.61 5.61
CA ILE A 123 5.02 -9.89 5.04
C ILE A 123 5.37 -10.84 6.19
N THR A 124 4.67 -11.96 6.25
CA THR A 124 4.98 -13.07 7.18
C THR A 124 5.64 -14.20 6.39
N LEU A 125 6.83 -14.58 6.79
CA LEU A 125 7.64 -15.62 6.17
C LEU A 125 7.77 -16.80 7.08
N THR A 126 7.64 -18.00 6.54
CA THR A 126 7.95 -19.27 7.20
C THR A 126 9.08 -19.96 6.46
N PHE A 127 10.08 -20.40 7.19
CA PHE A 127 11.27 -21.05 6.64
C PHE A 127 11.21 -22.58 6.82
N GLU A 128 12.05 -23.30 6.07
CA GLU A 128 12.12 -24.77 6.09
C GLU A 128 12.50 -25.33 7.48
N ASP A 129 13.23 -24.57 8.29
CA ASP A 129 13.59 -24.93 9.67
C ASP A 129 12.45 -24.66 10.68
N GLY A 130 11.28 -24.26 10.22
CA GLY A 130 10.11 -23.93 11.06
C GLY A 130 10.18 -22.54 11.71
N SER A 131 11.27 -21.79 11.54
CA SER A 131 11.34 -20.41 12.02
C SER A 131 10.46 -19.48 11.16
N SER A 132 10.07 -18.34 11.73
CA SER A 132 9.32 -17.32 11.01
C SER A 132 9.95 -15.94 11.13
N LYS A 133 9.66 -15.07 10.18
CA LYS A 133 10.06 -13.66 10.21
C LYS A 133 8.90 -12.78 9.74
N ILE A 134 8.71 -11.67 10.41
CA ILE A 134 7.74 -10.64 10.03
C ILE A 134 8.51 -9.41 9.57
N LEU A 135 8.08 -8.86 8.43
CA LEU A 135 8.53 -7.58 7.90
C LEU A 135 7.29 -6.70 7.75
N SER A 136 7.28 -5.56 8.40
CA SER A 136 6.19 -4.59 8.33
C SER A 136 6.64 -3.31 7.64
N THR A 137 5.68 -2.50 7.23
CA THR A 137 5.94 -1.10 6.90
C THR A 137 6.57 -0.40 8.10
N ASP A 138 7.64 0.34 7.86
CA ASP A 138 8.38 1.13 8.85
C ASP A 138 9.17 2.27 8.16
N GLU A 139 9.96 3.02 8.90
CA GLU A 139 10.77 4.13 8.39
C GLU A 139 11.90 3.73 7.43
N SER A 140 12.20 2.44 7.30
CA SER A 140 13.18 1.95 6.33
C SER A 140 12.66 1.97 4.89
N TRP A 141 11.34 2.00 4.73
CA TRP A 141 10.72 2.15 3.42
C TRP A 141 11.04 3.50 2.80
N LYS A 142 10.97 3.54 1.49
CA LYS A 142 11.14 4.76 0.70
C LYS A 142 9.89 5.01 -0.11
N VAL A 143 9.75 6.26 -0.55
CA VAL A 143 8.64 6.69 -1.39
C VAL A 143 9.16 7.63 -2.47
N SER A 144 8.51 7.64 -3.61
CA SER A 144 8.67 8.65 -4.66
C SER A 144 7.38 8.80 -5.44
N ASP A 145 7.32 9.77 -6.34
CA ASP A 145 6.38 9.72 -7.45
C ASP A 145 6.79 8.62 -8.45
N GLY A 146 5.90 8.30 -9.38
CA GLY A 146 6.11 7.28 -10.40
C GLY A 146 5.39 7.63 -11.70
N PRO A 147 5.07 6.63 -12.53
CA PRO A 147 4.46 6.84 -13.83
C PRO A 147 3.02 7.39 -13.75
N VAL A 148 2.28 7.13 -12.68
CA VAL A 148 0.92 7.67 -12.50
C VAL A 148 1.02 9.09 -12.00
N ARG A 149 0.87 10.07 -12.91
CA ARG A 149 1.05 11.51 -12.65
C ARG A 149 -0.19 12.19 -12.09
N PHE A 150 -1.34 11.61 -12.33
CA PHE A 150 -2.64 12.01 -11.83
C PHE A 150 -3.54 10.78 -11.81
N SER A 151 -4.36 10.63 -10.79
CA SER A 151 -5.30 9.50 -10.69
C SER A 151 -6.49 9.89 -9.81
N GLU A 152 -7.63 10.01 -10.44
CA GLU A 152 -8.90 10.35 -9.80
C GLU A 152 -10.01 9.42 -10.29
N ILE A 153 -10.93 9.04 -9.40
CA ILE A 153 -11.99 8.05 -9.75
C ILE A 153 -12.88 8.52 -10.90
N TYR A 154 -13.17 9.82 -10.97
CA TYR A 154 -14.10 10.37 -11.97
C TYR A 154 -13.40 11.18 -13.07
N ASP A 155 -12.19 11.66 -12.81
CA ASP A 155 -11.44 12.51 -13.73
C ASP A 155 -10.40 11.72 -14.54
N GLY A 156 -10.19 10.45 -14.20
CA GLY A 156 -9.33 9.53 -14.93
C GLY A 156 -7.89 9.55 -14.48
N GLU A 157 -6.98 9.16 -15.38
CA GLU A 157 -5.56 8.95 -15.09
C GLU A 157 -4.68 9.62 -16.15
N ILE A 158 -3.57 10.21 -15.72
CA ILE A 158 -2.47 10.62 -16.57
C ILE A 158 -1.28 9.72 -16.26
N TYR A 159 -0.83 8.99 -17.27
CA TYR A 159 0.28 8.04 -17.17
C TYR A 159 1.45 8.48 -18.06
N ASP A 160 2.65 8.59 -17.46
CA ASP A 160 3.90 8.88 -18.15
C ASP A 160 4.86 7.69 -18.04
N SER A 161 4.93 6.87 -19.08
CA SER A 161 5.78 5.67 -19.12
C SER A 161 7.29 5.95 -19.08
N THR A 162 7.70 7.21 -19.21
CA THR A 162 9.12 7.61 -19.11
C THR A 162 9.56 7.81 -17.65
N LYS A 163 8.62 7.86 -16.72
CA LYS A 163 8.87 8.05 -15.28
C LYS A 163 8.95 6.71 -14.57
N ALA A 164 10.13 6.38 -14.05
CA ALA A 164 10.30 5.27 -13.13
C ALA A 164 10.32 5.81 -11.69
N PRO A 165 9.81 5.06 -10.69
CA PRO A 165 9.94 5.46 -9.30
C PRO A 165 11.41 5.41 -8.87
N LEU A 166 11.86 6.45 -8.16
CA LEU A 166 13.24 6.54 -7.67
C LEU A 166 13.40 5.99 -6.25
N LEU A 167 12.33 5.95 -5.48
CA LEU A 167 12.31 5.49 -4.08
C LEU A 167 13.40 6.18 -3.23
N ASP A 168 13.53 7.49 -3.38
CA ASP A 168 14.61 8.30 -2.80
C ASP A 168 14.16 9.17 -1.63
N GLN A 169 12.86 9.34 -1.42
CA GLN A 169 12.31 10.16 -0.35
C GLN A 169 11.97 9.34 0.89
N PRO A 170 12.06 9.95 2.09
CA PRO A 170 11.68 9.28 3.32
C PRO A 170 10.15 9.16 3.46
N VAL A 171 9.74 8.14 4.17
CA VAL A 171 8.39 8.00 4.71
C VAL A 171 8.35 8.48 6.16
N THR A 172 7.16 8.75 6.68
CA THR A 172 6.91 8.96 8.09
C THR A 172 5.83 8.02 8.59
N MET A 173 5.95 7.57 9.83
CA MET A 173 4.91 6.80 10.50
C MET A 173 3.82 7.72 11.03
N PHE A 174 2.58 7.23 11.07
CA PHE A 174 1.47 7.96 11.65
C PHE A 174 0.43 7.01 12.28
N ASP A 175 -0.42 7.54 13.14
CA ASP A 175 -1.50 6.79 13.77
C ASP A 175 -2.66 6.63 12.77
N GLY A 176 -2.66 5.51 12.07
CA GLY A 176 -3.75 5.12 11.16
C GLY A 176 -4.77 4.21 11.83
N PRO A 177 -5.87 3.88 11.14
CA PRO A 177 -6.93 3.04 11.69
C PRO A 177 -6.44 1.62 11.99
N THR A 178 -6.83 1.10 13.15
CA THR A 178 -6.58 -0.27 13.58
C THR A 178 -7.88 -1.01 13.89
N ASP A 179 -8.78 -0.36 14.62
CA ASP A 179 -10.02 -0.96 15.12
C ASP A 179 -11.10 -1.14 14.04
N THR A 180 -10.95 -0.45 12.92
CA THR A 180 -11.91 -0.50 11.79
C THR A 180 -11.49 -1.47 10.69
N LEU A 181 -10.35 -2.14 10.85
CA LEU A 181 -9.81 -3.07 9.85
C LEU A 181 -10.62 -4.37 9.79
N ILE A 182 -11.00 -4.76 8.58
CA ILE A 182 -11.70 -6.02 8.31
C ILE A 182 -11.06 -6.73 7.11
N LEU A 183 -10.93 -8.05 7.20
CA LEU A 183 -10.50 -8.86 6.06
C LEU A 183 -11.55 -8.79 4.95
N GLN A 184 -11.11 -8.48 3.73
CA GLN A 184 -11.96 -8.57 2.55
C GLN A 184 -12.25 -10.04 2.23
N GLN A 185 -13.52 -10.37 2.11
CA GLN A 185 -14.01 -11.72 1.74
C GLN A 185 -14.24 -11.82 0.24
#